data_7bc4691db42bd6f7cd6ef2b3d460f97f
#
_entry.id   7bc4691db42bd6f7cd6ef2b3d460f97f
#
_cell.length_a   1.000
_cell.length_b   1.000
_cell.length_c   1.000
_cell.angle_alpha   90.00
_cell.angle_beta   90.00
_cell.angle_gamma   90.00
#
_symmetry.space_group_name_H-M   'P 1'
#
loop_
_entity.id
_entity.type
_entity.pdbx_description
1 polymer ?
#
loop_
_entity_poly.entity_id
_entity_poly.type
_entity_poly.pdbx_seq_one_letter_code
_entity_poly.pdbx_strand_id
1 'polypeptide(L)'
;MTTLSEYHAEQMKDPEYAAEYERLQPEYDIIDAIIAARAEENLTQRELAERCGMKQSAFARLESGNANPTLETLKRVAEGLGKQLRISFV
;
A
#
# COMPACT_ATOMS: atom_id res chain seq x y z
N MET A 1 12.32 -22.08 -9.07
CA MET A 1 11.58 -21.31 -8.04
C MET A 1 10.80 -20.20 -8.72
N THR A 2 9.48 -20.13 -8.47
CA THR A 2 8.61 -19.16 -9.12
C THR A 2 8.70 -17.81 -8.41
N THR A 3 8.88 -16.72 -9.17
CA THR A 3 8.87 -15.36 -8.61
C THR A 3 7.44 -14.95 -8.29
N LEU A 4 7.27 -13.89 -7.48
CA LEU A 4 5.96 -13.32 -7.18
C LEU A 4 5.25 -12.86 -8.45
N SER A 5 6.00 -12.26 -9.39
CA SER A 5 5.46 -11.82 -10.67
C SER A 5 4.97 -12.99 -11.52
N GLU A 6 5.74 -14.08 -11.58
CA GLU A 6 5.36 -15.27 -12.32
C GLU A 6 4.12 -15.93 -11.71
N TYR A 7 4.09 -16.03 -10.37
CA TYR A 7 2.92 -16.57 -9.66
C TYR A 7 1.68 -15.76 -9.98
N HIS A 8 1.76 -14.44 -9.88
CA HIS A 8 0.65 -13.54 -10.17
C HIS A 8 0.17 -13.68 -11.62
N ALA A 9 1.11 -13.70 -12.58
CA ALA A 9 0.77 -13.84 -13.99
C ALA A 9 0.03 -15.14 -14.27
N GLU A 10 0.43 -16.23 -13.61
CA GLU A 10 -0.23 -17.52 -13.74
C GLU A 10 -1.63 -17.50 -13.12
N GLN A 11 -1.79 -16.90 -11.94
CA GLN A 11 -3.08 -16.78 -11.28
C GLN A 11 -4.05 -15.91 -12.06
N MET A 12 -3.57 -14.90 -12.77
CA MET A 12 -4.41 -14.03 -13.59
C MET A 12 -5.09 -14.76 -14.77
N LYS A 13 -4.66 -15.97 -15.09
CA LYS A 13 -5.32 -16.81 -16.08
C LYS A 13 -6.62 -17.40 -15.54
N ASP A 14 -6.79 -17.46 -14.22
CA ASP A 14 -8.03 -17.89 -13.57
C ASP A 14 -9.00 -16.69 -13.55
N PRO A 15 -10.19 -16.80 -14.20
CA PRO A 15 -11.14 -15.69 -14.22
C PRO A 15 -11.61 -15.21 -12.84
N GLU A 16 -11.75 -16.12 -11.90
CA GLU A 16 -12.15 -15.76 -10.54
C GLU A 16 -11.07 -14.96 -9.84
N TYR A 17 -9.82 -15.39 -9.96
CA TYR A 17 -8.69 -14.66 -9.40
C TYR A 17 -8.55 -13.28 -10.04
N ALA A 18 -8.65 -13.21 -11.36
CA ALA A 18 -8.53 -11.95 -12.09
C ALA A 18 -9.62 -10.95 -11.69
N ALA A 19 -10.86 -11.38 -11.57
CA ALA A 19 -11.97 -10.53 -11.16
C ALA A 19 -11.78 -10.02 -9.74
N GLU A 20 -11.34 -10.88 -8.83
CA GLU A 20 -11.08 -10.49 -7.45
C GLU A 20 -9.90 -9.51 -7.36
N TYR A 21 -8.83 -9.76 -8.10
CA TYR A 21 -7.68 -8.87 -8.14
C TYR A 21 -8.07 -7.47 -8.64
N GLU A 22 -8.85 -7.39 -9.73
CA GLU A 22 -9.31 -6.12 -10.27
C GLU A 22 -10.16 -5.34 -9.27
N ARG A 23 -11.00 -6.04 -8.51
CA ARG A 23 -11.84 -5.43 -7.49
C ARG A 23 -11.02 -4.86 -6.34
N LEU A 24 -9.88 -5.49 -6.01
CA LEU A 24 -8.98 -5.07 -4.95
C LEU A 24 -7.86 -4.14 -5.43
N GLN A 25 -7.86 -3.78 -6.73
CA GLN A 25 -6.79 -2.96 -7.30
C GLN A 25 -6.59 -1.63 -6.57
N PRO A 26 -7.63 -0.89 -6.17
CA PRO A 26 -7.41 0.36 -5.43
C PRO A 26 -6.65 0.16 -4.12
N GLU A 27 -6.91 -0.92 -3.40
CA GLU A 27 -6.21 -1.24 -2.16
C GLU A 27 -4.75 -1.55 -2.43
N TYR A 28 -4.47 -2.31 -3.48
CA TYR A 28 -3.08 -2.61 -3.88
C TYR A 28 -2.35 -1.35 -4.33
N ASP A 29 -3.02 -0.45 -5.04
CA ASP A 29 -2.43 0.81 -5.48
C ASP A 29 -2.01 1.67 -4.29
N ILE A 30 -2.82 1.72 -3.25
CA ILE A 30 -2.52 2.46 -2.02
C ILE A 30 -1.28 1.86 -1.34
N ILE A 31 -1.23 0.55 -1.17
CA ILE A 31 -0.12 -0.14 -0.53
C ILE A 31 1.17 0.11 -1.32
N ASP A 32 1.14 -0.08 -2.62
CA ASP A 32 2.30 0.11 -3.49
C ASP A 32 2.79 1.56 -3.45
N ALA A 33 1.86 2.52 -3.45
CA ALA A 33 2.21 3.95 -3.39
C ALA A 33 2.91 4.30 -2.07
N ILE A 34 2.44 3.75 -0.95
CA ILE A 34 3.04 4.00 0.36
C ILE A 34 4.44 3.40 0.42
N ILE A 35 4.60 2.15 -0.04
CA ILE A 35 5.90 1.47 -0.04
C ILE A 35 6.89 2.21 -0.94
N ALA A 36 6.47 2.60 -2.13
CA ALA A 36 7.33 3.32 -3.08
C ALA A 36 7.77 4.68 -2.52
N ALA A 37 6.82 5.44 -1.95
CA ALA A 37 7.13 6.75 -1.39
C ALA A 37 8.06 6.65 -0.18
N ARG A 38 7.86 5.62 0.66
CA ARG A 38 8.74 5.38 1.79
C ARG A 38 10.16 5.05 1.33
N ALA A 39 10.28 4.21 0.29
CA ALA A 39 11.59 3.85 -0.27
C ALA A 39 12.29 5.06 -0.88
N GLU A 40 11.58 5.94 -1.57
CA GLU A 40 12.15 7.19 -2.12
C GLU A 40 12.76 8.07 -1.03
N GLU A 41 12.15 8.10 0.14
CA GLU A 41 12.62 8.89 1.28
C GLU A 41 13.64 8.14 2.15
N ASN A 42 14.00 6.91 1.77
CA ASN A 42 14.92 6.06 2.54
C ASN A 42 14.49 5.86 3.99
N LEU A 43 13.19 5.74 4.22
CA LEU A 43 12.63 5.57 5.56
C LEU A 43 12.29 4.11 5.81
N THR A 44 12.56 3.65 7.04
CA THR A 44 12.05 2.36 7.50
C THR A 44 10.58 2.49 7.84
N GLN A 45 9.88 1.36 7.97
CA GLN A 45 8.49 1.35 8.44
C GLN A 45 8.37 2.06 9.79
N ARG A 46 9.31 1.81 10.68
CA ARG A 46 9.33 2.41 12.01
C ARG A 46 9.46 3.93 11.94
N GLU A 47 10.40 4.41 11.12
CA GLU A 47 10.62 5.85 10.98
C GLU A 47 9.40 6.56 10.41
N LEU A 48 8.77 5.99 9.38
CA LEU A 48 7.58 6.60 8.81
C LEU A 48 6.40 6.52 9.77
N ALA A 49 6.24 5.40 10.47
CA ALA A 49 5.18 5.27 11.48
C ALA A 49 5.31 6.36 12.55
N GLU A 50 6.52 6.61 13.03
CA GLU A 50 6.78 7.69 14.00
C GLU A 50 6.38 9.06 13.45
N ARG A 51 6.74 9.34 12.19
CA ARG A 51 6.38 10.61 11.54
C ARG A 51 4.87 10.78 11.38
N CYS A 52 4.15 9.67 11.18
CA CYS A 52 2.70 9.68 11.01
C CYS A 52 1.94 9.68 12.34
N GLY A 53 2.64 9.56 13.46
CA GLY A 53 2.00 9.41 14.76
C GLY A 53 1.29 8.07 14.92
N MET A 54 1.79 7.03 14.27
CA MET A 54 1.22 5.68 14.30
C MET A 54 2.17 4.71 14.98
N LYS A 55 1.61 3.64 15.54
CA LYS A 55 2.42 2.52 16.00
C LYS A 55 2.99 1.77 14.80
N GLN A 56 4.22 1.26 14.93
CA GLN A 56 4.83 0.50 13.85
C GLN A 56 3.99 -0.71 13.45
N SER A 57 3.37 -1.41 14.41
CA SER A 57 2.50 -2.55 14.13
C SER A 57 1.30 -2.17 13.27
N ALA A 58 0.69 -1.01 13.54
CA ALA A 58 -0.43 -0.51 12.76
C ALA A 58 0.01 -0.14 11.34
N PHE A 59 1.17 0.49 11.21
CA PHE A 59 1.72 0.85 9.91
C PHE A 59 2.10 -0.39 9.09
N ALA A 60 2.71 -1.39 9.73
CA ALA A 60 3.05 -2.65 9.08
C ALA A 60 1.80 -3.37 8.54
N ARG A 61 0.69 -3.34 9.28
CA ARG A 61 -0.58 -3.89 8.83
C ARG A 61 -1.13 -3.14 7.62
N LEU A 62 -0.95 -1.83 7.59
CA LEU A 62 -1.34 -1.00 6.45
C LEU A 62 -0.58 -1.41 5.19
N GLU A 63 0.74 -1.58 5.28
CA GLU A 63 1.57 -2.01 4.15
C GLU A 63 1.34 -3.46 3.73
N SER A 64 0.86 -4.32 4.63
CA SER A 64 0.60 -5.72 4.32
C SER A 64 -0.78 -5.97 3.72
N GLY A 65 -1.64 -4.96 3.69
CA GLY A 65 -3.00 -5.09 3.18
C GLY A 65 -3.99 -5.64 4.19
N ASN A 66 -3.60 -5.76 5.46
CA ASN A 66 -4.46 -6.27 6.52
C ASN A 66 -5.22 -5.18 7.27
N ALA A 67 -5.31 -4.00 6.68
CA ALA A 67 -6.05 -2.88 7.25
C ALA A 67 -6.70 -2.08 6.13
N ASN A 68 -7.87 -1.53 6.41
CA ASN A 68 -8.54 -0.60 5.50
C ASN A 68 -8.25 0.82 5.98
N PRO A 69 -7.33 1.55 5.32
CA PRO A 69 -7.00 2.89 5.77
C PRO A 69 -8.17 3.83 5.56
N THR A 70 -8.38 4.71 6.53
CA THR A 70 -9.33 5.81 6.37
C THR A 70 -8.65 6.94 5.62
N LEU A 71 -9.44 7.89 5.13
CA LEU A 71 -8.90 9.09 4.50
C LEU A 71 -7.96 9.83 5.47
N GLU A 72 -8.32 9.90 6.74
CA GLU A 72 -7.49 10.54 7.75
C GLU A 72 -6.14 9.86 7.90
N THR A 73 -6.12 8.53 7.90
CA THR A 73 -4.88 7.76 7.96
C THR A 73 -4.00 8.06 6.76
N LEU A 74 -4.59 8.10 5.57
CA LEU A 74 -3.85 8.42 4.34
C LEU A 74 -3.28 9.84 4.37
N LYS A 75 -4.01 10.79 4.93
CA LYS A 75 -3.52 12.16 5.12
C LYS A 75 -2.32 12.20 6.06
N ARG A 76 -2.37 11.43 7.15
CA ARG A 76 -1.25 11.34 8.10
C ARG A 76 0.00 10.76 7.43
N VAL A 77 -0.18 9.74 6.62
CA VAL A 77 0.93 9.12 5.89
C VAL A 77 1.54 10.15 4.93
N ALA A 78 0.71 10.87 4.19
CA ALA A 78 1.19 11.91 3.29
C ALA A 78 1.97 13.00 4.03
N GLU A 79 1.47 13.46 5.17
CA GLU A 79 2.17 14.43 6.02
C GLU A 79 3.52 13.89 6.50
N GLY A 80 3.55 12.65 6.95
CA GLY A 80 4.79 12.01 7.39
C GLY A 80 5.82 11.88 6.28
N LEU A 81 5.38 11.76 5.04
CA LEU A 81 6.23 11.71 3.87
C LEU A 81 6.61 13.09 3.34
N GLY A 82 6.00 14.16 3.84
CA GLY A 82 6.18 15.50 3.30
C GLY A 82 5.56 15.66 1.93
N LYS A 83 4.52 14.89 1.63
CA LYS A 83 3.85 14.86 0.33
C LYS A 83 2.37 15.21 0.48
N GLN A 84 1.72 15.49 -0.63
CA GLN A 84 0.27 15.72 -0.67
C GLN A 84 -0.45 14.46 -1.10
N LEU A 85 -1.56 14.15 -0.44
CA LEU A 85 -2.46 13.09 -0.87
C LEU A 85 -3.31 13.61 -2.04
N ARG A 86 -3.31 12.86 -3.14
CA ARG A 86 -4.14 13.16 -4.29
C ARG A 86 -4.94 11.91 -4.65
N ILE A 87 -6.24 12.07 -4.87
CA ILE A 87 -7.15 10.97 -5.20
C ILE A 87 -7.84 11.33 -6.51
N SER A 88 -7.98 10.36 -7.38
CA SER A 88 -8.66 10.57 -8.65
C SER A 88 -9.49 9.36 -9.04
N PHE A 89 -10.54 9.62 -9.79
CA PHE A 89 -11.31 8.58 -10.47
C PHE A 89 -10.89 8.59 -11.93
N VAL A 90 -10.53 7.45 -12.45
CA VAL A 90 -10.03 7.28 -13.82
C VAL A 90 -10.90 6.35 -14.63
#